data_31da83a16b13cbd60f7490df58a0036f
#
_entry.id   31da83a16b13cbd60f7490df58a0036f
#
_cell.length_a   1.000
_cell.length_b   1.000
_cell.length_c   1.000
_cell.angle_alpha   90.00
_cell.angle_beta   90.00
_cell.angle_gamma   90.00
#
_symmetry.space_group_name_H-M   'P 1'
#
loop_
_entity.id
_entity.type
_entity.pdbx_description
1 polymer ?
#
loop_
_entity_poly.entity_id
_entity_poly.type
_entity_poly.pdbx_seq_one_letter_code
_entity_poly.pdbx_strand_id
1 'polypeptide(L)'
;MFFGQTVNVSRYDQQKYPIFEKLIEKQLSFFWRPEEVDVSKDRLDFQALPDHEKHIFLSNLKYQTLLDSVQGRSPNVALLPIVSIPELETWIETWAFSETIHSRSYTHIIRNVTQAPELIFDDIVSNDKISERADAVTTYYDDLINSVSLYNLYGEGKHDINGETVVVNLFELKKKLYLAMMSVNILEAIRFYVSFACSFAFAERELMEGNAKIIKLKSRQSCTHNSKILKTNQAKSNTNNVINLCGTTHKITKNATQLKIAA
;
A
#
# COMPACT_ATOMS: atom_id res chain seq x y z
N MET A 1 -1.87 16.98 13.93
CA MET A 1 -1.46 15.62 13.52
C MET A 1 -0.05 15.61 12.96
N PHE A 2 0.25 16.50 12.00
CA PHE A 2 1.57 16.66 11.40
C PHE A 2 2.10 18.08 11.67
N PHE A 3 3.42 18.24 11.68
CA PHE A 3 4.13 19.53 11.88
C PHE A 3 3.77 20.25 13.19
N GLY A 4 3.44 19.50 14.22
CA GLY A 4 3.25 20.02 15.58
C GLY A 4 4.50 19.79 16.45
N GLN A 5 4.32 19.84 17.76
CA GLN A 5 5.40 19.51 18.68
C GLN A 5 5.73 18.02 18.61
N THR A 6 7.01 17.69 18.76
CA THR A 6 7.48 16.30 18.78
C THR A 6 6.83 15.54 19.93
N VAL A 7 6.50 14.28 19.68
CA VAL A 7 6.00 13.37 20.73
C VAL A 7 7.15 13.04 21.69
N ASN A 8 7.05 13.50 22.93
CA ASN A 8 8.07 13.23 23.95
C ASN A 8 7.73 11.98 24.77
N VAL A 9 6.44 11.80 25.09
CA VAL A 9 5.90 10.65 25.82
C VAL A 9 4.63 10.21 25.11
N SER A 10 4.55 8.94 24.77
CA SER A 10 3.38 8.36 24.10
C SER A 10 2.24 8.18 25.11
N ARG A 11 1.36 9.19 25.19
CA ARG A 11 0.23 9.27 26.12
C ARG A 11 -1.01 8.67 25.47
N TYR A 12 -1.09 7.34 25.42
CA TYR A 12 -2.26 6.61 24.88
C TYR A 12 -3.52 6.73 25.76
N ASP A 13 -3.37 7.21 26.99
CA ASP A 13 -4.47 7.57 27.89
C ASP A 13 -5.16 8.90 27.50
N GLN A 14 -4.54 9.72 26.64
CA GLN A 14 -5.02 11.05 26.21
C GLN A 14 -5.02 11.17 24.69
N GLN A 15 -5.86 10.37 24.04
CA GLN A 15 -5.96 10.35 22.59
C GLN A 15 -6.68 11.58 22.03
N LYS A 16 -6.03 12.29 21.14
CA LYS A 16 -6.65 13.44 20.44
C LYS A 16 -7.59 12.98 19.32
N TYR A 17 -7.25 11.86 18.66
CA TYR A 17 -8.02 11.28 17.58
C TYR A 17 -8.21 9.76 17.78
N PRO A 18 -9.19 9.33 18.60
CA PRO A 18 -9.43 7.91 18.93
C PRO A 18 -9.70 7.02 17.71
N ILE A 19 -9.84 7.62 16.53
CA ILE A 19 -10.02 6.88 15.27
C ILE A 19 -8.79 6.03 14.92
N PHE A 20 -7.59 6.53 15.22
CA PHE A 20 -6.36 5.79 14.91
C PHE A 20 -6.26 4.55 15.78
N GLU A 21 -6.60 4.64 17.06
CA GLU A 21 -6.67 3.47 17.94
C GLU A 21 -7.60 2.38 17.37
N LYS A 22 -8.80 2.78 16.96
CA LYS A 22 -9.74 1.84 16.33
C LYS A 22 -9.21 1.20 15.05
N LEU A 23 -8.34 1.89 14.31
CA LEU A 23 -7.70 1.35 13.12
C LEU A 23 -6.58 0.37 13.49
N ILE A 24 -5.79 0.68 14.52
CA ILE A 24 -4.75 -0.20 15.06
C ILE A 24 -5.39 -1.50 15.55
N GLU A 25 -6.38 -1.39 16.44
CA GLU A 25 -7.14 -2.55 16.97
C GLU A 25 -7.72 -3.41 15.84
N LYS A 26 -8.32 -2.77 14.84
CA LYS A 26 -8.86 -3.48 13.70
C LYS A 26 -7.77 -4.19 12.90
N GLN A 27 -6.61 -3.56 12.71
CA GLN A 27 -5.48 -4.14 11.96
C GLN A 27 -4.92 -5.36 12.72
N LEU A 28 -4.75 -5.24 14.02
CA LEU A 28 -4.26 -6.31 14.89
C LEU A 28 -5.27 -7.48 15.01
N SER A 29 -6.56 -7.21 14.96
CA SER A 29 -7.61 -8.23 15.11
C SER A 29 -7.64 -9.28 13.99
N PHE A 30 -7.00 -9.02 12.85
CA PHE A 30 -6.86 -9.98 11.75
C PHE A 30 -5.41 -10.06 11.25
N PHE A 31 -4.48 -10.06 12.19
CA PHE A 31 -3.08 -10.39 11.91
C PHE A 31 -2.98 -11.82 11.38
N TRP A 32 -2.13 -12.03 10.39
CA TRP A 32 -1.88 -13.32 9.75
C TRP A 32 -0.43 -13.41 9.28
N ARG A 33 0.03 -14.63 9.07
CA ARG A 33 1.35 -14.90 8.51
C ARG A 33 1.20 -15.64 7.18
N PRO A 34 2.07 -15.37 6.20
CA PRO A 34 2.01 -16.02 4.89
C PRO A 34 2.00 -17.56 4.96
N GLU A 35 2.76 -18.13 5.91
CA GLU A 35 2.92 -19.56 6.11
C GLU A 35 1.64 -20.27 6.60
N GLU A 36 0.63 -19.52 7.06
CA GLU A 36 -0.68 -20.07 7.48
C GLU A 36 -1.57 -20.41 6.29
N VAL A 37 -1.17 -19.97 5.09
CA VAL A 37 -1.92 -20.26 3.86
C VAL A 37 -1.17 -21.30 3.04
N ASP A 38 -1.80 -22.45 2.87
CA ASP A 38 -1.28 -23.51 2.00
C ASP A 38 -1.41 -23.10 0.52
N VAL A 39 -0.28 -23.08 -0.18
CA VAL A 39 -0.15 -22.78 -1.62
C VAL A 39 0.42 -23.97 -2.39
N SER A 40 0.43 -25.17 -1.83
CA SER A 40 1.03 -26.36 -2.44
C SER A 40 0.32 -26.78 -3.74
N LYS A 41 -1.01 -26.68 -3.78
CA LYS A 41 -1.80 -26.95 -4.98
C LYS A 41 -1.47 -25.96 -6.10
N ASP A 42 -1.21 -24.69 -5.76
CA ASP A 42 -0.94 -23.62 -6.73
C ASP A 42 0.29 -23.94 -7.60
N ARG A 43 1.24 -24.73 -7.10
CA ARG A 43 2.40 -25.16 -7.88
C ARG A 43 2.00 -26.05 -9.05
N LEU A 44 1.09 -27.00 -8.82
CA LEU A 44 0.60 -27.90 -9.86
C LEU A 44 -0.26 -27.13 -10.87
N ASP A 45 -1.13 -26.26 -10.36
CA ASP A 45 -1.95 -25.38 -11.18
C ASP A 45 -1.07 -24.52 -12.09
N PHE A 46 -0.06 -23.84 -11.53
CA PHE A 46 0.88 -23.01 -12.28
C PHE A 46 1.63 -23.79 -13.38
N GLN A 47 2.09 -24.99 -13.09
CA GLN A 47 2.76 -25.83 -14.09
C GLN A 47 1.87 -26.14 -15.28
N ALA A 48 0.57 -26.36 -15.03
CA ALA A 48 -0.43 -26.69 -16.03
C ALA A 48 -0.95 -25.47 -16.82
N LEU A 49 -0.70 -24.23 -16.35
CA LEU A 49 -1.12 -23.02 -17.05
C LEU A 49 -0.43 -22.90 -18.41
N PRO A 50 -1.12 -22.36 -19.43
CA PRO A 50 -0.47 -21.96 -20.68
C PRO A 50 0.48 -20.77 -20.44
N ASP A 51 1.47 -20.59 -21.30
CA ASP A 51 2.56 -19.63 -21.09
C ASP A 51 2.09 -18.18 -20.95
N HIS A 52 1.07 -17.77 -21.67
CA HIS A 52 0.49 -16.43 -21.53
C HIS A 52 -0.15 -16.20 -20.15
N GLU A 53 -0.80 -17.21 -19.56
CA GLU A 53 -1.37 -17.12 -18.22
C GLU A 53 -0.28 -17.15 -17.13
N LYS A 54 0.78 -17.96 -17.31
CA LYS A 54 1.98 -17.90 -16.46
C LYS A 54 2.59 -16.50 -16.47
N HIS A 55 2.71 -15.91 -17.65
CA HIS A 55 3.21 -14.55 -17.79
C HIS A 55 2.35 -13.52 -17.04
N ILE A 56 1.03 -13.58 -17.18
CA ILE A 56 0.09 -12.69 -16.46
C ILE A 56 0.24 -12.86 -14.96
N PHE A 57 0.25 -14.10 -14.47
CA PHE A 57 0.36 -14.41 -13.05
C PHE A 57 1.66 -13.86 -12.45
N LEU A 58 2.81 -14.16 -13.09
CA LEU A 58 4.12 -13.70 -12.61
C LEU A 58 4.28 -12.18 -12.72
N SER A 59 3.83 -11.56 -13.80
CA SER A 59 3.90 -10.11 -13.96
C SER A 59 3.07 -9.39 -12.89
N ASN A 60 1.92 -9.95 -12.53
CA ASN A 60 1.08 -9.44 -11.46
C ASN A 60 1.77 -9.53 -10.09
N LEU A 61 2.41 -10.67 -9.78
CA LEU A 61 3.17 -10.83 -8.52
C LEU A 61 4.39 -9.91 -8.47
N LYS A 62 5.14 -9.77 -9.55
CA LYS A 62 6.29 -8.84 -9.63
C LYS A 62 5.86 -7.41 -9.34
N TYR A 63 4.79 -6.96 -9.96
CA TYR A 63 4.20 -5.64 -9.74
C TYR A 63 3.83 -5.42 -8.27
N GLN A 64 3.11 -6.36 -7.67
CA GLN A 64 2.70 -6.27 -6.26
C GLN A 64 3.91 -6.30 -5.32
N THR A 65 4.91 -7.15 -5.59
CA THR A 65 6.12 -7.28 -4.77
C THR A 65 6.89 -5.96 -4.70
N LEU A 66 7.10 -5.29 -5.84
CA LEU A 66 7.84 -4.03 -5.88
C LEU A 66 7.10 -2.93 -5.13
N LEU A 67 5.80 -2.76 -5.38
CA LEU A 67 5.02 -1.69 -4.77
C LEU A 67 4.86 -1.86 -3.26
N ASP A 68 4.63 -3.09 -2.77
CA ASP A 68 4.54 -3.32 -1.32
C ASP A 68 5.92 -3.24 -0.63
N SER A 69 7.01 -3.46 -1.36
CA SER A 69 8.36 -3.17 -0.84
C SER A 69 8.58 -1.67 -0.62
N VAL A 70 8.01 -0.84 -1.48
CA VAL A 70 7.99 0.63 -1.28
C VAL A 70 7.09 0.98 -0.09
N GLN A 71 5.88 0.44 -0.01
CA GLN A 71 4.91 0.73 1.05
C GLN A 71 5.34 0.23 2.44
N GLY A 72 6.12 -0.84 2.52
CA GLY A 72 6.67 -1.32 3.80
C GLY A 72 7.72 -0.40 4.42
N ARG A 73 8.30 0.52 3.66
CA ARG A 73 9.36 1.45 4.12
C ARG A 73 8.94 2.91 4.12
N SER A 74 8.40 3.37 2.99
CA SER A 74 8.25 4.80 2.72
C SER A 74 7.32 5.54 3.68
N PRO A 75 6.19 4.97 4.19
CA PRO A 75 5.37 5.62 5.19
C PRO A 75 6.14 6.00 6.45
N ASN A 76 6.98 5.09 6.97
CA ASN A 76 7.77 5.36 8.17
C ASN A 76 8.79 6.48 7.93
N VAL A 77 9.54 6.42 6.82
CA VAL A 77 10.58 7.41 6.51
C VAL A 77 9.98 8.79 6.22
N ALA A 78 8.85 8.84 5.50
CA ALA A 78 8.25 10.09 5.08
C ALA A 78 7.38 10.76 6.16
N LEU A 79 6.68 9.98 6.98
CA LEU A 79 5.63 10.50 7.85
C LEU A 79 6.03 10.57 9.32
N LEU A 80 6.78 9.59 9.87
CA LEU A 80 7.17 9.61 11.29
C LEU A 80 7.96 10.87 11.69
N PRO A 81 8.87 11.41 10.85
CA PRO A 81 9.61 12.62 11.21
C PRO A 81 8.75 13.89 11.40
N ILE A 82 7.50 13.87 10.95
CA ILE A 82 6.58 15.02 11.00
C ILE A 82 5.30 14.77 11.81
N VAL A 83 5.12 13.56 12.32
CA VAL A 83 3.99 13.21 13.19
C VAL A 83 4.14 13.90 14.54
N SER A 84 3.03 14.33 15.12
CA SER A 84 2.99 15.07 16.39
C SER A 84 1.93 14.53 17.37
N ILE A 85 1.45 13.31 17.17
CA ILE A 85 0.51 12.64 18.07
C ILE A 85 0.80 11.12 18.11
N PRO A 86 0.84 10.50 19.29
CA PRO A 86 1.29 9.10 19.44
C PRO A 86 0.38 8.08 18.76
N GLU A 87 -0.92 8.28 18.78
CA GLU A 87 -1.86 7.36 18.13
C GLU A 87 -1.72 7.32 16.60
N LEU A 88 -1.28 8.42 15.97
CA LEU A 88 -0.99 8.43 14.53
C LEU A 88 0.37 7.79 14.23
N GLU A 89 1.38 8.01 15.09
CA GLU A 89 2.68 7.38 15.00
C GLU A 89 2.52 5.85 15.00
N THR A 90 1.86 5.30 16.03
CA THR A 90 1.59 3.86 16.11
C THR A 90 0.77 3.33 14.94
N TRP A 91 -0.19 4.12 14.42
CA TRP A 91 -0.93 3.73 13.24
C TRP A 91 -0.04 3.59 12.00
N ILE A 92 0.88 4.54 11.77
CA ILE A 92 1.81 4.49 10.63
C ILE A 92 2.74 3.28 10.75
N GLU A 93 3.26 2.99 11.93
CA GLU A 93 4.10 1.82 12.20
C GLU A 93 3.34 0.51 11.95
N THR A 94 2.11 0.41 12.45
CA THR A 94 1.24 -0.76 12.26
C THR A 94 0.91 -0.96 10.78
N TRP A 95 0.64 0.11 10.05
CA TRP A 95 0.41 0.08 8.61
C TRP A 95 1.65 -0.41 7.86
N ALA A 96 2.81 0.20 8.07
CA ALA A 96 4.04 -0.19 7.38
C ALA A 96 4.44 -1.64 7.69
N PHE A 97 4.21 -2.11 8.92
CA PHE A 97 4.41 -3.52 9.27
C PHE A 97 3.47 -4.44 8.48
N SER A 98 2.21 -4.07 8.30
CA SER A 98 1.26 -4.85 7.50
C SER A 98 1.70 -4.95 6.04
N GLU A 99 2.23 -3.88 5.45
CA GLU A 99 2.78 -3.92 4.09
C GLU A 99 4.02 -4.84 3.99
N THR A 100 4.80 -4.93 5.06
CA THR A 100 5.89 -5.90 5.16
C THR A 100 5.37 -7.35 5.12
N ILE A 101 4.25 -7.65 5.78
CA ILE A 101 3.60 -8.97 5.71
C ILE A 101 3.10 -9.23 4.28
N HIS A 102 2.54 -8.22 3.60
CA HIS A 102 2.11 -8.35 2.21
C HIS A 102 3.29 -8.70 1.28
N SER A 103 4.40 -7.97 1.38
CA SER A 103 5.61 -8.23 0.61
C SER A 103 6.18 -9.65 0.86
N ARG A 104 6.22 -10.08 2.13
CA ARG A 104 6.63 -11.46 2.50
C ARG A 104 5.70 -12.52 1.90
N SER A 105 4.41 -12.22 1.78
CA SER A 105 3.45 -13.18 1.23
C SER A 105 3.68 -13.45 -0.27
N TYR A 106 4.10 -12.46 -1.03
CA TYR A 106 4.47 -12.69 -2.43
C TYR A 106 5.73 -13.52 -2.55
N THR A 107 6.71 -13.30 -1.68
CA THR A 107 7.89 -14.16 -1.58
C THR A 107 7.49 -15.60 -1.28
N HIS A 108 6.55 -15.81 -0.35
CA HIS A 108 6.01 -17.13 -0.03
C HIS A 108 5.35 -17.78 -1.24
N ILE A 109 4.50 -17.06 -1.98
CA ILE A 109 3.85 -17.56 -3.20
C ILE A 109 4.92 -17.93 -4.26
N ILE A 110 5.79 -17.00 -4.61
CA ILE A 110 6.79 -17.18 -5.67
C ILE A 110 7.69 -18.39 -5.38
N ARG A 111 8.18 -18.53 -4.14
CA ARG A 111 9.05 -19.66 -3.73
C ARG A 111 8.35 -21.01 -3.78
N ASN A 112 7.05 -21.06 -3.54
CA ASN A 112 6.31 -22.33 -3.55
C ASN A 112 5.79 -22.70 -4.94
N VAL A 113 5.53 -21.72 -5.79
CA VAL A 113 4.90 -21.91 -7.11
C VAL A 113 5.94 -22.11 -8.21
N THR A 114 7.07 -21.40 -8.16
CA THR A 114 8.09 -21.42 -9.21
C THR A 114 9.27 -22.33 -8.88
N GLN A 115 10.04 -22.75 -9.90
CA GLN A 115 11.24 -23.57 -9.73
C GLN A 115 12.50 -22.72 -9.51
N ALA A 116 12.53 -21.50 -10.01
CA ALA A 116 13.66 -20.57 -9.95
C ALA A 116 13.17 -19.20 -9.44
N PRO A 117 12.83 -19.07 -8.17
CA PRO A 117 12.29 -17.84 -7.60
C PRO A 117 13.26 -16.65 -7.71
N GLU A 118 14.58 -16.90 -7.63
CA GLU A 118 15.63 -15.89 -7.76
C GLU A 118 15.54 -15.15 -9.09
N LEU A 119 15.31 -15.83 -10.21
CA LEU A 119 15.18 -15.23 -11.53
C LEU A 119 13.96 -14.30 -11.62
N ILE A 120 12.90 -14.63 -10.87
CA ILE A 120 11.69 -13.80 -10.82
C ILE A 120 11.98 -12.50 -10.07
N PHE A 121 12.71 -12.57 -8.95
CA PHE A 121 13.05 -11.39 -8.16
C PHE A 121 14.05 -10.48 -8.88
N ASP A 122 15.06 -11.04 -9.53
CA ASP A 122 16.07 -10.29 -10.30
C ASP A 122 15.44 -9.53 -11.47
N ASP A 123 14.41 -10.10 -12.10
CA ASP A 123 13.69 -9.47 -13.21
C ASP A 123 12.73 -8.34 -12.77
N ILE A 124 12.37 -8.23 -11.49
CA ILE A 124 11.44 -7.18 -11.03
C ILE A 124 11.99 -5.78 -11.33
N VAL A 125 13.22 -5.52 -10.95
CA VAL A 125 13.87 -4.20 -11.10
C VAL A 125 14.39 -3.94 -12.50
N SER A 126 14.59 -4.99 -13.31
CA SER A 126 14.99 -4.87 -14.71
C SER A 126 13.83 -4.64 -15.67
N ASN A 127 12.59 -4.74 -15.19
CA ASN A 127 11.40 -4.51 -16.01
C ASN A 127 10.98 -3.05 -15.98
N ASP A 128 11.30 -2.31 -17.05
CA ASP A 128 11.04 -0.87 -17.18
C ASP A 128 9.58 -0.49 -16.88
N LYS A 129 8.61 -1.29 -17.32
CA LYS A 129 7.19 -1.00 -17.11
C LYS A 129 6.77 -1.14 -15.65
N ILE A 130 7.37 -2.07 -14.91
CA ILE A 130 7.12 -2.26 -13.48
C ILE A 130 7.80 -1.13 -12.70
N SER A 131 9.06 -0.80 -13.04
CA SER A 131 9.82 0.29 -12.43
C SER A 131 9.12 1.64 -12.62
N GLU A 132 8.68 1.98 -13.84
CA GLU A 132 7.90 3.20 -14.12
C GLU A 132 6.65 3.32 -13.24
N ARG A 133 5.98 2.20 -12.96
CA ARG A 133 4.80 2.19 -12.07
C ARG A 133 5.15 2.43 -10.61
N ALA A 134 6.30 1.95 -10.17
CA ALA A 134 6.81 2.23 -8.82
C ALA A 134 7.26 3.69 -8.71
N ASP A 135 7.97 4.22 -9.69
CA ASP A 135 8.43 5.62 -9.73
C ASP A 135 7.27 6.61 -9.62
N ALA A 136 6.13 6.28 -10.21
CA ALA A 136 4.91 7.08 -10.10
C ALA A 136 4.36 7.21 -8.66
N VAL A 137 4.88 6.45 -7.70
CA VAL A 137 4.54 6.55 -6.27
C VAL A 137 5.75 7.05 -5.48
N THR A 138 6.94 6.51 -5.74
CA THR A 138 8.18 6.87 -5.03
C THR A 138 8.52 8.33 -5.20
N THR A 139 8.30 8.93 -6.37
CA THR A 139 8.53 10.37 -6.60
C THR A 139 7.83 11.26 -5.57
N TYR A 140 6.59 10.96 -5.22
CA TYR A 140 5.86 11.74 -4.21
C TYR A 140 6.41 11.54 -2.79
N TYR A 141 6.88 10.33 -2.48
CA TYR A 141 7.55 10.08 -1.20
C TYR A 141 8.89 10.78 -1.13
N ASP A 142 9.71 10.69 -2.19
CA ASP A 142 11.04 11.31 -2.24
C ASP A 142 10.95 12.83 -2.14
N ASP A 143 10.00 13.44 -2.86
CA ASP A 143 9.72 14.88 -2.77
C ASP A 143 9.34 15.30 -1.34
N LEU A 144 8.51 14.50 -0.66
CA LEU A 144 8.14 14.75 0.72
C LEU A 144 9.32 14.57 1.67
N ILE A 145 10.04 13.45 1.57
CA ILE A 145 11.20 13.11 2.42
C ILE A 145 12.28 14.20 2.33
N ASN A 146 12.63 14.61 1.12
CA ASN A 146 13.63 15.66 0.90
C ASN A 146 13.18 16.99 1.51
N SER A 147 11.91 17.37 1.32
CA SER A 147 11.38 18.61 1.87
C SER A 147 11.24 18.58 3.40
N VAL A 148 10.87 17.41 3.96
CA VAL A 148 10.84 17.20 5.42
C VAL A 148 12.23 17.30 6.01
N SER A 149 13.24 16.74 5.35
CA SER A 149 14.63 16.82 5.80
C SER A 149 15.13 18.26 5.85
N LEU A 150 14.84 19.05 4.82
CA LEU A 150 15.17 20.48 4.80
C LEU A 150 14.44 21.26 5.91
N TYR A 151 13.15 20.98 6.10
CA TYR A 151 12.35 21.63 7.14
C TYR A 151 12.87 21.31 8.55
N ASN A 152 13.23 20.07 8.81
CA ASN A 152 13.73 19.64 10.12
C ASN A 152 15.13 20.22 10.42
N LEU A 153 15.96 20.42 9.38
CA LEU A 153 17.31 20.96 9.53
C LEU A 153 17.33 22.48 9.68
N TYR A 154 16.52 23.18 8.89
CA TYR A 154 16.63 24.64 8.73
C TYR A 154 15.42 25.40 9.22
N GLY A 155 14.26 24.76 9.40
CA GLY A 155 13.00 25.44 9.70
C GLY A 155 12.41 26.17 8.48
N GLU A 156 11.31 26.90 8.68
CA GLU A 156 10.67 27.70 7.63
C GLU A 156 11.46 28.98 7.37
N GLY A 157 11.69 29.32 6.10
CA GLY A 157 12.40 30.52 5.72
C GLY A 157 13.22 30.39 4.43
N LYS A 158 14.09 31.39 4.21
CA LYS A 158 15.09 31.37 3.14
C LYS A 158 16.45 31.05 3.76
N HIS A 159 17.13 30.08 3.18
CA HIS A 159 18.42 29.60 3.67
C HIS A 159 19.42 29.56 2.52
N ASP A 160 20.67 29.93 2.79
CA ASP A 160 21.79 29.71 1.85
C ASP A 160 22.41 28.36 2.16
N ILE A 161 22.34 27.45 1.20
CA ILE A 161 22.86 26.10 1.31
C ILE A 161 23.86 25.88 0.16
N ASN A 162 25.14 25.83 0.46
CA ASN A 162 26.22 25.66 -0.51
C ASN A 162 26.22 26.73 -1.63
N GLY A 163 25.81 27.97 -1.33
CA GLY A 163 25.75 29.07 -2.29
C GLY A 163 24.46 29.12 -3.10
N GLU A 164 23.51 28.25 -2.83
CA GLU A 164 22.17 28.28 -3.43
C GLU A 164 21.12 28.73 -2.43
N THR A 165 20.23 29.61 -2.83
CA THR A 165 19.11 30.02 -1.98
C THR A 165 17.99 28.99 -2.02
N VAL A 166 17.79 28.28 -0.91
CA VAL A 166 16.69 27.34 -0.73
C VAL A 166 15.58 27.97 0.11
N VAL A 167 14.36 27.86 -0.36
CA VAL A 167 13.17 28.37 0.36
C VAL A 167 12.42 27.20 0.96
N VAL A 168 12.37 27.12 2.30
CA VAL A 168 11.57 26.13 3.02
C VAL A 168 10.22 26.79 3.39
N ASN A 169 9.14 26.25 2.85
CA ASN A 169 7.79 26.77 3.00
C ASN A 169 6.85 25.69 3.52
N LEU A 170 6.24 25.94 4.67
CA LEU A 170 5.35 24.98 5.34
C LEU A 170 4.07 24.70 4.53
N PHE A 171 3.58 25.66 3.74
CA PHE A 171 2.42 25.43 2.86
C PHE A 171 2.74 24.42 1.74
N GLU A 172 3.88 24.61 1.06
CA GLU A 172 4.33 23.69 0.01
C GLU A 172 4.66 22.30 0.60
N LEU A 173 5.20 22.25 1.81
CA LEU A 173 5.45 20.99 2.49
C LEU A 173 4.14 20.23 2.81
N LYS A 174 3.11 20.93 3.28
CA LYS A 174 1.77 20.35 3.49
C LYS A 174 1.12 19.89 2.20
N LYS A 175 1.35 20.60 1.10
CA LYS A 175 0.90 20.19 -0.23
C LYS A 175 1.58 18.91 -0.70
N LYS A 176 2.91 18.78 -0.51
CA LYS A 176 3.65 17.55 -0.82
C LYS A 176 3.17 16.38 0.03
N LEU A 177 2.92 16.59 1.33
CA LEU A 177 2.30 15.58 2.20
C LEU A 177 0.94 15.12 1.64
N TYR A 178 0.09 16.07 1.26
CA TYR A 178 -1.22 15.75 0.68
C TYR A 178 -1.09 14.93 -0.61
N LEU A 179 -0.19 15.32 -1.51
CA LEU A 179 0.04 14.61 -2.77
C LEU A 179 0.59 13.20 -2.54
N ALA A 180 1.52 13.03 -1.61
CA ALA A 180 2.03 11.70 -1.22
C ALA A 180 0.90 10.82 -0.67
N MET A 181 0.07 11.33 0.24
CA MET A 181 -1.10 10.59 0.76
C MET A 181 -2.10 10.23 -0.35
N MET A 182 -2.33 11.13 -1.30
CA MET A 182 -3.23 10.86 -2.44
C MET A 182 -2.66 9.81 -3.39
N SER A 183 -1.35 9.81 -3.66
CA SER A 183 -0.70 8.79 -4.49
C SER A 183 -0.83 7.39 -3.87
N VAL A 184 -0.69 7.28 -2.55
CA VAL A 184 -0.91 6.04 -1.80
C VAL A 184 -2.36 5.59 -1.88
N ASN A 185 -3.31 6.51 -1.69
CA ASN A 185 -4.74 6.16 -1.82
C ASN A 185 -5.08 5.63 -3.22
N ILE A 186 -4.52 6.23 -4.28
CA ILE A 186 -4.70 5.76 -5.65
C ILE A 186 -4.07 4.36 -5.83
N LEU A 187 -2.90 4.12 -5.26
CA LEU A 187 -2.27 2.80 -5.30
C LEU A 187 -3.16 1.75 -4.63
N GLU A 188 -3.52 1.99 -3.38
CA GLU A 188 -4.26 1.03 -2.55
C GLU A 188 -5.71 0.82 -3.00
N ALA A 189 -6.42 1.90 -3.38
CA ALA A 189 -7.83 1.83 -3.70
C ALA A 189 -8.14 1.50 -5.17
N ILE A 190 -7.19 1.71 -6.08
CA ILE A 190 -7.42 1.54 -7.53
C ILE A 190 -6.44 0.54 -8.12
N ARG A 191 -5.14 0.82 -8.05
CA ARG A 191 -4.12 0.05 -8.77
C ARG A 191 -4.04 -1.40 -8.27
N PHE A 192 -4.03 -1.60 -6.95
CA PHE A 192 -4.01 -2.95 -6.38
C PHE A 192 -5.30 -3.72 -6.62
N TYR A 193 -6.44 -3.08 -6.69
CA TYR A 193 -7.71 -3.77 -6.97
C TYR A 193 -7.75 -4.37 -8.39
N VAL A 194 -7.16 -3.70 -9.37
CA VAL A 194 -6.98 -4.28 -10.71
C VAL A 194 -6.10 -5.54 -10.63
N SER A 195 -5.02 -5.46 -9.86
CA SER A 195 -4.12 -6.58 -9.63
C SER A 195 -4.81 -7.74 -8.88
N PHE A 196 -5.62 -7.43 -7.87
CA PHE A 196 -6.39 -8.44 -7.13
C PHE A 196 -7.41 -9.15 -8.02
N ALA A 197 -8.03 -8.43 -8.95
CA ALA A 197 -8.98 -9.01 -9.89
C ALA A 197 -8.33 -10.12 -10.75
N CYS A 198 -7.07 -9.98 -11.14
CA CYS A 198 -6.33 -11.04 -11.84
C CYS A 198 -6.25 -12.33 -10.99
N SER A 199 -5.91 -12.21 -9.71
CA SER A 199 -5.83 -13.36 -8.80
C SER A 199 -7.19 -14.02 -8.59
N PHE A 200 -8.25 -13.25 -8.47
CA PHE A 200 -9.60 -13.78 -8.29
C PHE A 200 -10.14 -14.43 -9.58
N ALA A 201 -9.74 -13.95 -10.76
CA ALA A 201 -10.11 -14.57 -12.03
C ALA A 201 -9.53 -16.00 -12.19
N PHE A 202 -8.33 -16.26 -11.66
CA PHE A 202 -7.80 -17.63 -11.57
C PHE A 202 -8.65 -18.48 -10.61
N ALA A 203 -8.97 -17.95 -9.43
CA ALA A 203 -9.71 -18.68 -8.40
C ALA A 203 -11.16 -19.02 -8.84
N GLU A 204 -11.80 -18.21 -9.68
CA GLU A 204 -13.10 -18.54 -10.28
C GLU A 204 -13.05 -19.78 -11.20
N ARG A 205 -11.86 -20.12 -11.67
CA ARG A 205 -11.59 -21.33 -12.46
C ARG A 205 -11.04 -22.47 -11.60
N GLU A 206 -11.10 -22.36 -10.27
CA GLU A 206 -10.55 -23.32 -9.30
C GLU A 206 -9.03 -23.51 -9.41
N LEU A 207 -8.32 -22.45 -9.92
CA LEU A 207 -6.88 -22.39 -10.08
C LEU A 207 -6.27 -21.38 -9.13
N MET A 208 -5.04 -21.62 -8.65
CA MET A 208 -4.28 -20.69 -7.83
C MET A 208 -5.05 -20.21 -6.58
N GLU A 209 -5.81 -21.08 -5.94
CA GLU A 209 -6.71 -20.73 -4.82
C GLU A 209 -5.95 -20.29 -3.57
N GLY A 210 -4.75 -20.84 -3.32
CA GLY A 210 -3.87 -20.43 -2.22
C GLY A 210 -3.43 -18.97 -2.39
N ASN A 211 -2.97 -18.60 -3.58
CA ASN A 211 -2.68 -17.22 -3.94
C ASN A 211 -3.89 -16.31 -3.73
N ALA A 212 -5.07 -16.71 -4.21
CA ALA A 212 -6.29 -15.91 -4.05
C ALA A 212 -6.69 -15.72 -2.57
N LYS A 213 -6.46 -16.72 -1.70
CA LYS A 213 -6.67 -16.58 -0.25
C LYS A 213 -5.75 -15.52 0.35
N ILE A 214 -4.46 -15.52 -0.01
CA ILE A 214 -3.49 -14.51 0.41
C ILE A 214 -3.93 -13.12 -0.06
N ILE A 215 -4.28 -12.97 -1.33
CA ILE A 215 -4.76 -11.69 -1.89
C ILE A 215 -6.05 -11.22 -1.20
N LYS A 216 -6.94 -12.12 -0.81
CA LYS A 216 -8.14 -11.79 -0.04
C LYS A 216 -7.82 -11.27 1.36
N LEU A 217 -6.83 -11.84 2.05
CA LEU A 217 -6.36 -11.35 3.34
C LEU A 217 -5.75 -9.94 3.19
N LYS A 218 -4.87 -9.74 2.21
CA LYS A 218 -4.31 -8.44 1.88
C LYS A 218 -5.40 -7.41 1.59
N SER A 219 -6.34 -7.70 0.71
CA SER A 219 -7.40 -6.75 0.32
C SER A 219 -8.24 -6.25 1.50
N ARG A 220 -8.44 -7.07 2.53
CA ARG A 220 -9.10 -6.67 3.77
C ARG A 220 -8.29 -5.65 4.57
N GLN A 221 -6.97 -5.80 4.58
CA GLN A 221 -6.06 -4.87 5.27
C GLN A 221 -5.98 -3.54 4.51
N SER A 222 -5.77 -3.56 3.20
CA SER A 222 -5.78 -2.36 2.34
C SER A 222 -7.08 -1.54 2.47
N CYS A 223 -8.24 -2.19 2.58
CA CYS A 223 -9.51 -1.53 2.87
C CYS A 223 -9.49 -0.74 4.18
N THR A 224 -8.75 -1.20 5.18
CA THR A 224 -8.64 -0.52 6.48
C THR A 224 -7.82 0.76 6.35
N HIS A 225 -6.78 0.76 5.53
CA HIS A 225 -5.94 1.92 5.26
C HIS A 225 -6.73 3.04 4.55
N ASN A 226 -7.52 2.68 3.53
CA ASN A 226 -8.19 3.63 2.63
C ASN A 226 -9.50 4.23 3.17
N SER A 227 -10.28 3.46 3.91
CA SER A 227 -11.69 3.81 4.20
C SER A 227 -11.85 5.05 5.08
N LYS A 228 -10.79 5.57 5.69
CA LYS A 228 -10.88 6.64 6.69
C LYS A 228 -9.97 7.83 6.47
N ILE A 229 -8.89 7.73 5.68
CA ILE A 229 -8.13 8.91 5.24
C ILE A 229 -9.07 9.82 4.42
N LEU A 230 -9.94 9.25 3.60
CA LEU A 230 -10.97 9.99 2.86
C LEU A 230 -12.07 10.58 3.77
N LYS A 231 -12.46 9.91 4.87
CA LYS A 231 -13.50 10.41 5.78
C LYS A 231 -13.04 11.57 6.67
N THR A 232 -11.77 11.65 7.03
CA THR A 232 -11.22 12.80 7.78
C THR A 232 -11.18 14.08 6.95
N ASN A 233 -11.10 13.97 5.62
CA ASN A 233 -11.19 15.10 4.71
C ASN A 233 -12.64 15.51 4.41
N GLN A 234 -13.62 14.64 4.58
CA GLN A 234 -15.04 14.92 4.34
C GLN A 234 -15.76 15.62 5.50
N ALA A 235 -15.25 15.60 6.71
CA ALA A 235 -15.86 16.32 7.83
C ALA A 235 -15.91 17.85 7.65
N LYS A 236 -15.33 18.38 6.57
CA LYS A 236 -15.37 19.81 6.19
C LYS A 236 -16.08 20.12 4.86
N SER A 237 -16.61 19.15 4.15
CA SER A 237 -17.35 19.38 2.91
C SER A 237 -18.60 18.49 2.88
N ASN A 238 -19.76 19.12 2.91
CA ASN A 238 -21.07 18.52 2.70
C ASN A 238 -21.25 18.08 1.25
N THR A 239 -20.69 16.95 0.85
CA THR A 239 -21.01 16.31 -0.43
C THR A 239 -21.20 14.82 -0.24
N ASN A 240 -22.46 14.40 -0.32
CA ASN A 240 -22.94 13.02 -0.25
C ASN A 240 -22.66 12.24 -1.53
N ASN A 241 -21.43 11.92 -1.87
CA ASN A 241 -21.14 10.92 -2.90
C ASN A 241 -19.75 10.32 -2.67
N VAL A 242 -19.65 9.33 -1.78
CA VAL A 242 -18.49 8.47 -1.68
C VAL A 242 -18.86 7.10 -2.18
N ILE A 243 -18.27 6.70 -3.28
CA ILE A 243 -18.30 5.33 -3.76
C ILE A 243 -17.70 4.42 -2.68
N ASN A 244 -18.53 3.57 -2.08
CA ASN A 244 -18.12 2.65 -1.04
C ASN A 244 -17.46 1.42 -1.69
N LEU A 245 -16.20 1.58 -2.12
CA LEU A 245 -15.44 0.53 -2.82
C LEU A 245 -15.24 -0.74 -1.97
N CYS A 246 -15.23 -0.61 -0.64
CA CYS A 246 -15.14 -1.77 0.27
C CYS A 246 -16.41 -2.64 0.33
N GLY A 247 -17.57 -2.08 0.00
CA GLY A 247 -18.85 -2.82 -0.04
C GLY A 247 -19.05 -3.63 -1.33
N THR A 248 -18.27 -3.35 -2.35
CA THR A 248 -18.42 -3.94 -3.69
C THR A 248 -17.71 -5.27 -3.89
N THR A 249 -16.75 -5.64 -3.03
CA THR A 249 -16.07 -6.95 -3.15
C THR A 249 -17.03 -8.14 -3.02
N HIS A 250 -18.14 -8.00 -2.28
CA HIS A 250 -19.18 -9.04 -2.22
C HIS A 250 -20.14 -9.02 -3.43
N LYS A 251 -20.19 -7.94 -4.21
CA LYS A 251 -21.04 -7.83 -5.41
C LYS A 251 -20.30 -8.12 -6.72
N ILE A 252 -18.97 -7.92 -6.76
CA ILE A 252 -18.14 -8.20 -7.95
C ILE A 252 -18.12 -9.72 -8.23
N THR A 253 -18.13 -10.56 -7.19
CA THR A 253 -18.23 -12.02 -7.35
C THR A 253 -19.58 -12.49 -7.94
N LYS A 254 -20.61 -11.66 -7.92
CA LYS A 254 -21.93 -12.01 -8.55
C LYS A 254 -22.11 -11.46 -9.97
N ASN A 255 -21.30 -10.49 -10.41
CA ASN A 255 -21.46 -9.84 -11.72
C ASN A 255 -20.35 -10.17 -12.74
N ALA A 256 -19.36 -10.97 -12.40
CA ALA A 256 -18.30 -11.40 -13.33
C ALA A 256 -18.83 -12.25 -14.50
N THR A 257 -20.05 -12.80 -14.37
CA THR A 257 -20.73 -13.52 -15.45
C THR A 257 -21.16 -12.61 -16.61
N GLN A 258 -21.17 -11.28 -16.43
CA GLN A 258 -21.58 -10.33 -17.48
C GLN A 258 -20.41 -9.68 -18.24
N LEU A 259 -19.17 -9.91 -17.86
CA LEU A 259 -17.97 -9.36 -18.52
C LEU A 259 -17.43 -10.26 -19.67
N LYS A 260 -18.25 -11.20 -20.15
CA LYS A 260 -17.91 -12.06 -21.32
C LYS A 260 -18.11 -11.40 -22.70
N ILE A 261 -18.39 -10.10 -22.77
CA ILE A 261 -18.55 -9.39 -24.05
C ILE A 261 -17.69 -8.14 -24.00
N ALA A 262 -16.42 -8.24 -24.25
CA ALA A 262 -15.49 -7.27 -24.84
C ALA A 262 -14.05 -7.78 -24.64
N ALA A 263 -13.63 -8.71 -25.45
CA ALA A 263 -12.24 -9.01 -25.77
C ALA A 263 -12.13 -9.08 -27.29
#